data_ef61d5f05246a94584836cc5529c04cd
#
_entry.id   ef61d5f05246a94584836cc5529c04cd
#
_cell.length_a   1.000
_cell.length_b   1.000
_cell.length_c   1.000
_cell.angle_alpha   90.00
_cell.angle_beta   90.00
_cell.angle_gamma   90.00
#
_symmetry.space_group_name_H-M   'P 1'
#
loop_
_entity.id
_entity.type
_entity.pdbx_description
1 polymer ?
#
loop_
_entity_poly.entity_id
_entity_poly.type
_entity_poly.pdbx_seq_one_letter_code
_entity_poly.pdbx_strand_id
1 'polypeptide(L)'
;AKPSQCIAAIRHFKVPGHAQVKSDYARLSTLIAGVERPGFQRLLVRRLVQWRETPTEAVIAAAHIALQLEPGCAQGKPLRALAVQGNDTKFFERHASLLTALLDERFDGEASRQGLVGFLGALPEDDHWLLIAPLSPDLLPFAQMRVRASELLTTPLPGSRILLVENERCLHQLPQPVARTIAVLGAGLNLGWLAAPWLQERSLAYWGDLDTWGLRMLATARHHLPHLHALLMDRATFSAHQHLAVAEPVHAPEPISGAQ
;
A
#
# COMPACT_ATOMS: atom_id res chain seq x y z
N ALA A 1 13.66 15.35 42.51
CA ALA A 1 15.09 15.39 42.14
C ALA A 1 15.23 15.76 40.65
N LYS A 2 16.26 16.51 40.29
CA LYS A 2 16.54 16.79 38.88
C LYS A 2 16.96 15.51 38.16
N PRO A 3 16.63 15.30 36.89
CA PRO A 3 17.00 14.08 36.16
C PRO A 3 18.49 13.77 36.18
N SER A 4 19.37 14.78 36.18
CA SER A 4 20.82 14.63 36.31
C SER A 4 21.22 14.01 37.67
N GLN A 5 20.51 14.33 38.74
CA GLN A 5 20.75 13.76 40.08
C GLN A 5 20.34 12.31 40.13
N CYS A 6 19.22 11.93 39.53
CA CYS A 6 18.77 10.56 39.40
C CYS A 6 19.78 9.70 38.64
N ILE A 7 20.30 10.20 37.52
CA ILE A 7 21.32 9.51 36.70
C ILE A 7 22.63 9.31 37.54
N ALA A 8 23.04 10.32 38.30
CA ALA A 8 24.21 10.24 39.16
C ALA A 8 24.02 9.17 40.28
N ALA A 9 22.83 9.12 40.89
CA ALA A 9 22.48 8.13 41.88
C ALA A 9 22.49 6.70 41.28
N ILE A 10 21.89 6.48 40.14
CA ILE A 10 21.87 5.20 39.42
C ILE A 10 23.31 4.71 39.16
N ARG A 11 24.20 5.62 38.74
CA ARG A 11 25.62 5.32 38.51
C ARG A 11 26.32 4.92 39.81
N HIS A 12 26.07 5.67 40.87
CA HIS A 12 26.69 5.42 42.20
C HIS A 12 26.34 4.05 42.74
N PHE A 13 25.07 3.66 42.65
CA PHE A 13 24.56 2.36 43.07
C PHE A 13 24.80 1.23 42.07
N LYS A 14 25.52 1.45 40.97
CA LYS A 14 25.80 0.47 39.90
C LYS A 14 24.55 -0.28 39.40
N VAL A 15 23.43 0.44 39.28
CA VAL A 15 22.19 -0.13 38.80
C VAL A 15 22.34 -0.56 37.33
N PRO A 16 21.88 -1.76 36.95
CA PRO A 16 21.88 -2.19 35.54
C PRO A 16 21.15 -1.20 34.61
N GLY A 17 21.67 -1.00 33.37
CA GLY A 17 21.06 -0.07 32.40
C GLY A 17 21.48 1.40 32.57
N HIS A 18 22.42 1.75 33.45
CA HIS A 18 22.88 3.15 33.60
C HIS A 18 23.32 3.82 32.30
N ALA A 19 24.06 3.11 31.45
CA ALA A 19 24.50 3.64 30.16
C ALA A 19 23.32 4.04 29.23
N GLN A 20 22.29 3.18 29.20
CA GLN A 20 21.08 3.41 28.43
C GLN A 20 20.31 4.63 28.98
N VAL A 21 20.12 4.70 30.31
CA VAL A 21 19.42 5.84 30.94
C VAL A 21 20.12 7.17 30.65
N LYS A 22 21.47 7.18 30.69
CA LYS A 22 22.25 8.37 30.37
C LYS A 22 22.10 8.77 28.90
N SER A 23 22.16 7.80 28.00
CA SER A 23 21.95 8.00 26.56
C SER A 23 20.54 8.53 26.27
N ASP A 24 19.53 7.91 26.83
CA ASP A 24 18.12 8.31 26.66
C ASP A 24 17.88 9.73 27.20
N TYR A 25 18.49 10.09 28.34
CA TYR A 25 18.38 11.45 28.89
C TYR A 25 19.02 12.50 28.00
N ALA A 26 20.24 12.25 27.50
CA ALA A 26 20.92 13.18 26.58
C ALA A 26 20.07 13.39 25.30
N ARG A 27 19.56 12.30 24.75
CA ARG A 27 18.71 12.32 23.58
C ARG A 27 17.41 13.10 23.81
N LEU A 28 16.70 12.83 24.89
CA LEU A 28 15.48 13.57 25.25
C LEU A 28 15.73 15.05 25.44
N SER A 29 16.87 15.42 26.02
CA SER A 29 17.25 16.85 26.17
C SER A 29 17.38 17.53 24.81
N THR A 30 18.02 16.86 23.83
CA THR A 30 18.14 17.37 22.46
C THR A 30 16.79 17.46 21.76
N LEU A 31 15.94 16.43 21.89
CA LEU A 31 14.59 16.41 21.30
C LEU A 31 13.72 17.54 21.87
N ILE A 32 13.72 17.75 23.19
CA ILE A 32 12.94 18.82 23.83
C ILE A 32 13.42 20.18 23.38
N ALA A 33 14.74 20.38 23.21
CA ALA A 33 15.30 21.64 22.71
C ALA A 33 14.99 21.90 21.23
N GLY A 34 14.92 20.83 20.41
CA GLY A 34 14.68 20.92 18.96
C GLY A 34 13.22 20.88 18.54
N VAL A 35 12.28 20.56 19.43
CA VAL A 35 10.85 20.45 19.13
C VAL A 35 10.06 21.49 19.91
N GLU A 36 9.52 22.50 19.21
CA GLU A 36 8.89 23.65 19.85
C GLU A 36 7.52 23.35 20.46
N ARG A 37 6.74 22.39 19.91
CA ARG A 37 5.38 22.11 20.33
C ARG A 37 5.34 21.23 21.60
N PRO A 38 4.77 21.72 22.73
CA PRO A 38 4.73 20.95 23.98
C PRO A 38 3.99 19.61 23.89
N GLY A 39 2.95 19.50 23.03
CA GLY A 39 2.26 18.24 22.77
C GLY A 39 3.18 17.18 22.16
N PHE A 40 3.98 17.59 21.18
CA PHE A 40 4.98 16.70 20.55
C PHE A 40 6.06 16.27 21.54
N GLN A 41 6.57 17.21 22.34
CA GLN A 41 7.55 16.88 23.38
C GLN A 41 7.00 15.80 24.34
N ARG A 42 5.78 15.96 24.84
CA ARG A 42 5.13 14.97 25.73
C ARG A 42 4.95 13.62 25.03
N LEU A 43 4.52 13.61 23.76
CA LEU A 43 4.35 12.40 22.96
C LEU A 43 5.69 11.65 22.82
N LEU A 44 6.74 12.35 22.42
CA LEU A 44 8.07 11.79 22.17
C LEU A 44 8.69 11.23 23.45
N VAL A 45 8.51 11.91 24.59
CA VAL A 45 8.96 11.41 25.90
C VAL A 45 8.21 10.12 26.27
N ARG A 46 6.88 10.09 26.18
CA ARG A 46 6.05 8.93 26.54
C ARG A 46 6.34 7.71 25.68
N ARG A 47 6.67 7.92 24.40
CA ARG A 47 6.90 6.85 23.43
C ARG A 47 8.36 6.70 23.01
N LEU A 48 9.30 7.13 23.86
CA LEU A 48 10.75 7.10 23.55
C LEU A 48 11.23 5.73 23.03
N VAL A 49 10.72 4.64 23.59
CA VAL A 49 11.11 3.28 23.20
C VAL A 49 10.80 3.02 21.71
N GLN A 50 9.72 3.57 21.20
CA GLN A 50 9.32 3.39 19.78
C GLN A 50 10.26 4.11 18.80
N TRP A 51 10.89 5.22 19.22
CA TRP A 51 11.76 6.04 18.39
C TRP A 51 13.25 5.93 18.77
N ARG A 52 13.59 5.01 19.66
CA ARG A 52 14.95 4.90 20.22
C ARG A 52 16.00 4.67 19.14
N GLU A 53 15.69 3.86 18.13
CA GLU A 53 16.59 3.54 17.03
C GLU A 53 16.56 4.57 15.87
N THR A 54 15.61 5.50 15.90
CA THR A 54 15.52 6.55 14.86
C THR A 54 16.51 7.66 15.19
N PRO A 55 17.34 8.15 14.28
CA PRO A 55 18.24 9.28 14.53
C PRO A 55 17.51 10.50 15.10
N THR A 56 18.15 11.18 16.07
CA THR A 56 17.53 12.31 16.78
C THR A 56 17.12 13.42 15.81
N GLU A 57 17.96 13.70 14.82
CA GLU A 57 17.74 14.71 13.78
C GLU A 57 16.52 14.35 12.92
N ALA A 58 16.34 13.07 12.63
CA ALA A 58 15.18 12.61 11.86
C ALA A 58 13.87 12.73 12.67
N VAL A 59 13.92 12.53 14.00
CA VAL A 59 12.74 12.75 14.87
C VAL A 59 12.39 14.23 14.94
N ILE A 60 13.39 15.12 15.06
CA ILE A 60 13.20 16.58 15.05
C ILE A 60 12.66 17.03 13.68
N ALA A 61 13.23 16.54 12.59
CA ALA A 61 12.74 16.83 11.24
C ALA A 61 11.28 16.37 11.05
N ALA A 62 10.93 15.16 11.53
CA ALA A 62 9.55 14.68 11.49
C ALA A 62 8.58 15.59 12.27
N ALA A 63 9.01 16.11 13.43
CA ALA A 63 8.19 17.05 14.20
C ALA A 63 7.98 18.39 13.44
N HIS A 64 9.01 18.91 12.81
CA HIS A 64 8.90 20.14 12.00
C HIS A 64 8.03 19.92 10.75
N ILE A 65 8.18 18.77 10.08
CA ILE A 65 7.35 18.39 8.94
C ILE A 65 5.90 18.25 9.38
N ALA A 66 5.62 17.55 10.49
CA ALA A 66 4.26 17.38 10.99
C ALA A 66 3.56 18.69 11.35
N LEU A 67 4.29 19.77 11.62
CA LEU A 67 3.73 21.12 11.82
C LEU A 67 3.27 21.78 10.51
N GLN A 68 3.85 21.39 9.38
CA GLN A 68 3.54 21.95 8.06
C GLN A 68 2.46 21.17 7.31
N LEU A 69 2.16 19.93 7.73
CA LEU A 69 1.18 19.08 7.08
C LEU A 69 -0.24 19.40 7.57
N GLU A 70 -1.17 19.46 6.63
CA GLU A 70 -2.61 19.63 6.89
C GLU A 70 -3.41 18.50 6.20
N PRO A 71 -4.62 18.18 6.66
CA PRO A 71 -5.49 17.22 5.99
C PRO A 71 -5.65 17.57 4.50
N GLY A 72 -5.50 16.59 3.61
CA GLY A 72 -5.67 16.77 2.17
C GLY A 72 -4.55 17.55 1.45
N CYS A 73 -3.47 17.93 2.13
CA CYS A 73 -2.42 18.78 1.54
C CYS A 73 -1.69 18.16 0.35
N ALA A 74 -1.75 16.84 0.18
CA ALA A 74 -1.12 16.17 -0.96
C ALA A 74 -1.90 16.33 -2.27
N GLN A 75 -3.19 16.66 -2.23
CA GLN A 75 -4.02 16.95 -3.42
C GLN A 75 -3.93 15.86 -4.50
N GLY A 76 -3.96 14.58 -4.11
CA GLY A 76 -3.84 13.47 -5.03
C GLY A 76 -2.43 13.23 -5.59
N LYS A 77 -1.40 13.87 -5.05
CA LYS A 77 0.00 13.61 -5.43
C LYS A 77 0.59 12.49 -4.56
N PRO A 78 1.56 11.71 -5.04
CA PRO A 78 2.31 10.78 -4.20
C PRO A 78 2.96 11.49 -3.01
N LEU A 79 3.10 10.82 -1.84
CA LEU A 79 3.74 11.39 -0.66
C LEU A 79 5.15 11.93 -0.95
N ARG A 80 5.91 11.23 -1.80
CA ARG A 80 7.26 11.65 -2.23
C ARG A 80 7.30 12.94 -3.05
N ALA A 81 6.16 13.39 -3.57
CA ALA A 81 6.03 14.66 -4.32
C ALA A 81 5.69 15.84 -3.41
N LEU A 82 5.44 15.61 -2.10
CA LEU A 82 5.24 16.68 -1.15
C LEU A 82 6.56 17.43 -0.90
N ALA A 83 6.62 18.66 -1.38
CA ALA A 83 7.75 19.58 -1.13
C ALA A 83 7.64 20.17 0.28
N VAL A 84 8.17 19.48 1.27
CA VAL A 84 8.27 19.97 2.65
C VAL A 84 9.73 20.18 2.99
N GLN A 85 10.07 21.31 3.59
CA GLN A 85 11.46 21.59 3.98
C GLN A 85 11.97 20.52 4.96
N GLY A 86 13.15 19.98 4.68
CA GLY A 86 13.84 19.04 5.56
C GLY A 86 13.56 17.55 5.27
N ASN A 87 12.88 17.21 4.18
CA ASN A 87 12.69 15.82 3.80
C ASN A 87 13.43 15.44 2.50
N ASP A 88 13.80 14.17 2.42
CA ASP A 88 14.13 13.51 1.15
C ASP A 88 12.89 12.74 0.63
N THR A 89 12.96 12.29 -0.62
CA THR A 89 11.83 11.63 -1.32
C THR A 89 11.28 10.38 -0.62
N LYS A 90 12.03 9.77 0.30
CA LYS A 90 11.64 8.56 1.06
C LYS A 90 11.35 8.83 2.53
N PHE A 91 11.39 10.09 2.96
CA PHE A 91 11.21 10.44 4.36
C PHE A 91 9.85 9.98 4.91
N PHE A 92 8.79 10.21 4.16
CA PHE A 92 7.43 9.80 4.55
C PHE A 92 7.30 8.29 4.70
N GLU A 93 7.92 7.51 3.81
CA GLU A 93 7.90 6.04 3.87
C GLU A 93 8.63 5.53 5.12
N ARG A 94 9.84 6.07 5.38
CA ARG A 94 10.67 5.65 6.51
C ARG A 94 10.10 6.04 7.87
N HIS A 95 9.39 7.15 7.94
CA HIS A 95 8.93 7.74 9.19
C HIS A 95 7.40 7.83 9.29
N ALA A 96 6.66 7.02 8.51
CA ALA A 96 5.19 7.04 8.45
C ALA A 96 4.54 6.92 9.82
N SER A 97 4.96 5.96 10.65
CA SER A 97 4.39 5.75 11.98
C SER A 97 4.67 6.91 12.95
N LEU A 98 5.84 7.54 12.85
CA LEU A 98 6.19 8.71 13.65
C LEU A 98 5.36 9.93 13.23
N LEU A 99 5.26 10.18 11.92
CA LEU A 99 4.44 11.26 11.38
C LEU A 99 2.96 11.08 11.74
N THR A 100 2.43 9.87 11.60
CA THR A 100 1.05 9.57 12.01
C THR A 100 0.83 9.89 13.48
N ALA A 101 1.73 9.46 14.38
CA ALA A 101 1.61 9.75 15.81
C ALA A 101 1.66 11.25 16.14
N LEU A 102 2.50 12.02 15.43
CA LEU A 102 2.61 13.47 15.61
C LEU A 102 1.37 14.19 15.06
N LEU A 103 0.85 13.74 13.92
CA LEU A 103 -0.39 14.28 13.34
C LEU A 103 -1.60 13.94 14.22
N ASP A 104 -1.66 12.76 14.81
CA ASP A 104 -2.70 12.40 15.78
C ASP A 104 -2.72 13.32 17.01
N GLU A 105 -1.57 13.79 17.47
CA GLU A 105 -1.49 14.79 18.55
C GLU A 105 -2.02 16.17 18.12
N ARG A 106 -2.01 16.48 16.82
CA ARG A 106 -2.56 17.74 16.28
C ARG A 106 -4.04 17.64 15.92
N PHE A 107 -4.47 16.48 15.46
CA PHE A 107 -5.76 16.25 14.82
C PHE A 107 -6.56 15.13 15.48
N ASP A 108 -6.44 14.98 16.80
CA ASP A 108 -7.27 14.11 17.65
C ASP A 108 -7.41 12.66 17.13
N GLY A 109 -6.28 12.07 16.65
CA GLY A 109 -6.22 10.70 16.16
C GLY A 109 -6.76 10.49 14.75
N GLU A 110 -6.99 11.55 13.98
CA GLU A 110 -7.57 11.46 12.64
C GLU A 110 -6.62 10.79 11.64
N ALA A 111 -5.32 11.06 11.78
CA ALA A 111 -4.31 10.45 10.90
C ALA A 111 -4.23 8.92 11.06
N SER A 112 -4.40 8.40 12.28
CA SER A 112 -4.49 6.95 12.50
C SER A 112 -5.80 6.36 11.98
N ARG A 113 -6.92 7.06 12.10
CA ARG A 113 -8.22 6.56 11.60
C ARG A 113 -8.27 6.45 10.09
N GLN A 114 -7.68 7.39 9.36
CA GLN A 114 -7.69 7.41 7.88
C GLN A 114 -6.46 6.75 7.26
N GLY A 115 -5.41 6.49 8.05
CA GLY A 115 -4.06 6.21 7.57
C GLY A 115 -3.37 7.47 7.03
N LEU A 116 -2.04 7.52 7.08
CA LEU A 116 -1.25 8.70 6.69
C LEU A 116 -1.56 9.16 5.24
N VAL A 117 -1.67 8.21 4.33
CA VAL A 117 -1.96 8.47 2.90
C VAL A 117 -3.34 9.09 2.73
N GLY A 118 -4.37 8.49 3.34
CA GLY A 118 -5.75 8.99 3.29
C GLY A 118 -5.90 10.36 3.95
N PHE A 119 -5.31 10.54 5.14
CA PHE A 119 -5.35 11.80 5.88
C PHE A 119 -4.73 12.97 5.10
N LEU A 120 -3.59 12.72 4.45
CA LEU A 120 -2.93 13.73 3.62
C LEU A 120 -3.56 13.89 2.23
N GLY A 121 -4.54 13.05 1.85
CA GLY A 121 -5.13 13.05 0.51
C GLY A 121 -4.09 12.69 -0.56
N ALA A 122 -3.15 11.82 -0.22
CA ALA A 122 -2.11 11.40 -1.14
C ALA A 122 -2.56 10.24 -2.02
N LEU A 123 -1.90 10.09 -3.16
CA LEU A 123 -2.07 8.94 -4.02
C LEU A 123 -1.47 7.70 -3.33
N PRO A 124 -2.22 6.59 -3.20
CA PRO A 124 -1.68 5.34 -2.68
C PRO A 124 -0.48 4.85 -3.49
N GLU A 125 0.56 4.34 -2.83
CA GLU A 125 1.76 3.83 -3.53
C GLU A 125 1.51 2.46 -4.19
N ASP A 126 0.51 1.75 -3.71
CA ASP A 126 0.04 0.48 -4.24
C ASP A 126 -0.89 0.63 -5.46
N ASP A 127 -1.19 1.86 -5.88
CA ASP A 127 -1.96 2.13 -7.09
C ASP A 127 -1.11 1.81 -8.33
N HIS A 128 -1.30 0.62 -8.85
CA HIS A 128 -0.53 0.07 -9.96
C HIS A 128 -1.16 0.38 -11.33
N TRP A 129 -0.35 0.24 -12.36
CA TRP A 129 -0.77 0.41 -13.74
C TRP A 129 -1.29 -0.91 -14.31
N LEU A 130 -2.47 -0.86 -14.90
CA LEU A 130 -3.09 -1.95 -15.63
C LEU A 130 -2.95 -1.68 -17.14
N LEU A 131 -2.64 -2.73 -17.89
CA LEU A 131 -2.64 -2.66 -19.35
C LEU A 131 -4.04 -2.97 -19.85
N ILE A 132 -4.63 -2.02 -20.57
CA ILE A 132 -5.95 -2.13 -21.17
C ILE A 132 -5.78 -2.35 -22.68
N ALA A 133 -6.35 -3.40 -23.22
CA ALA A 133 -6.31 -3.70 -24.64
C ALA A 133 -7.69 -4.10 -25.18
N PRO A 134 -8.22 -3.40 -26.18
CA PRO A 134 -9.45 -3.82 -26.85
C PRO A 134 -9.16 -5.07 -27.68
N LEU A 135 -9.98 -6.11 -27.52
CA LEU A 135 -9.94 -7.31 -28.37
C LEU A 135 -10.93 -7.20 -29.54
N SER A 136 -11.64 -6.09 -29.65
CA SER A 136 -12.58 -5.75 -30.72
C SER A 136 -12.22 -4.38 -31.24
N PRO A 137 -12.26 -4.14 -32.57
CA PRO A 137 -12.03 -2.82 -33.12
C PRO A 137 -13.06 -1.82 -32.58
N ASP A 138 -12.71 -0.55 -32.60
CA ASP A 138 -13.58 0.60 -32.28
C ASP A 138 -14.02 0.75 -30.82
N LEU A 139 -13.52 -0.09 -29.91
CA LEU A 139 -13.79 0.08 -28.47
C LEU A 139 -12.93 1.17 -27.82
N LEU A 140 -11.70 1.31 -28.27
CA LEU A 140 -10.76 2.34 -27.79
C LEU A 140 -10.02 2.95 -29.00
N PRO A 141 -9.60 4.21 -28.90
CA PRO A 141 -8.84 4.86 -29.98
C PRO A 141 -7.39 4.36 -30.08
N PHE A 142 -6.95 3.55 -29.14
CA PHE A 142 -5.59 2.99 -29.07
C PHE A 142 -5.64 1.46 -29.07
N ALA A 143 -4.62 0.84 -29.66
CA ALA A 143 -4.47 -0.62 -29.61
C ALA A 143 -4.23 -1.13 -28.17
N GLN A 144 -3.61 -0.31 -27.32
CA GLN A 144 -3.42 -0.55 -25.91
C GLN A 144 -3.14 0.75 -25.16
N MET A 145 -3.49 0.80 -23.89
CA MET A 145 -3.19 1.93 -23.01
C MET A 145 -2.94 1.46 -21.59
N ARG A 146 -2.23 2.24 -20.81
CA ARG A 146 -2.07 2.00 -19.36
C ARG A 146 -2.96 2.95 -18.59
N VAL A 147 -3.68 2.40 -17.62
CA VAL A 147 -4.59 3.11 -16.72
C VAL A 147 -4.26 2.73 -15.29
N ARG A 148 -4.36 3.67 -14.37
CA ARG A 148 -4.22 3.35 -12.94
C ARG A 148 -5.42 2.54 -12.46
N ALA A 149 -5.15 1.56 -11.58
CA ALA A 149 -6.22 0.73 -11.01
C ALA A 149 -7.29 1.57 -10.28
N SER A 150 -6.88 2.65 -9.59
CA SER A 150 -7.79 3.57 -8.91
C SER A 150 -8.77 4.28 -9.87
N GLU A 151 -8.37 4.56 -11.09
CA GLU A 151 -9.24 5.20 -12.09
C GLU A 151 -10.37 4.29 -12.53
N LEU A 152 -10.13 2.97 -12.55
CA LEU A 152 -11.16 1.98 -12.91
C LEU A 152 -12.27 1.84 -11.85
N LEU A 153 -12.07 2.34 -10.62
CA LEU A 153 -13.14 2.39 -9.62
C LEU A 153 -14.32 3.27 -10.05
N THR A 154 -14.04 4.34 -10.79
CA THR A 154 -15.05 5.34 -11.15
C THR A 154 -15.27 5.48 -12.66
N THR A 155 -14.31 5.02 -13.47
CA THR A 155 -14.36 5.18 -14.93
C THR A 155 -14.62 3.84 -15.61
N PRO A 156 -15.83 3.61 -16.15
CA PRO A 156 -16.17 2.35 -16.82
C PRO A 156 -15.46 2.24 -18.18
N LEU A 157 -15.00 1.03 -18.49
CA LEU A 157 -14.49 0.69 -19.82
C LEU A 157 -15.66 0.45 -20.80
N PRO A 158 -15.51 0.77 -22.10
CA PRO A 158 -16.60 0.76 -23.07
C PRO A 158 -17.06 -0.64 -23.50
N GLY A 159 -16.31 -1.71 -23.20
CA GLY A 159 -16.70 -3.08 -23.55
C GLY A 159 -17.85 -3.61 -22.70
N SER A 160 -18.72 -4.46 -23.28
CA SER A 160 -19.72 -5.21 -22.50
C SER A 160 -19.15 -6.48 -21.87
N ARG A 161 -17.97 -6.90 -22.30
CA ARG A 161 -17.21 -8.03 -21.79
C ARG A 161 -15.85 -7.57 -21.34
N ILE A 162 -15.45 -7.99 -20.16
CA ILE A 162 -14.13 -7.69 -19.60
C ILE A 162 -13.42 -9.01 -19.33
N LEU A 163 -12.24 -9.16 -19.91
CA LEU A 163 -11.34 -10.30 -19.68
C LEU A 163 -10.19 -9.84 -18.77
N LEU A 164 -10.16 -10.34 -17.55
CA LEU A 164 -9.04 -10.14 -16.63
C LEU A 164 -7.95 -11.14 -16.95
N VAL A 165 -6.72 -10.68 -17.14
CA VAL A 165 -5.56 -11.52 -17.43
C VAL A 165 -4.46 -11.21 -16.44
N GLU A 166 -3.94 -12.23 -15.79
CA GLU A 166 -2.93 -12.07 -14.76
C GLU A 166 -1.66 -11.44 -15.28
N ASN A 167 -1.12 -11.95 -16.38
CA ASN A 167 0.17 -11.55 -16.93
C ASN A 167 0.01 -10.67 -18.18
N GLU A 168 0.63 -9.49 -18.18
CA GLU A 168 0.63 -8.58 -19.33
C GLU A 168 1.19 -9.20 -20.61
N ARG A 169 2.17 -10.08 -20.49
CA ARG A 169 2.83 -10.73 -21.63
C ARG A 169 1.89 -11.64 -22.41
N CYS A 170 0.78 -12.06 -21.81
CA CYS A 170 -0.24 -12.88 -22.46
C CYS A 170 -1.06 -12.12 -23.50
N LEU A 171 -0.93 -10.79 -23.60
CA LEU A 171 -1.66 -9.98 -24.61
C LEU A 171 -1.50 -10.54 -26.02
N HIS A 172 -0.28 -10.93 -26.40
CA HIS A 172 0.01 -11.42 -27.75
C HIS A 172 -0.52 -12.83 -28.04
N GLN A 173 -1.03 -13.52 -27.01
CA GLN A 173 -1.62 -14.86 -27.11
C GLN A 173 -3.15 -14.80 -27.14
N LEU A 174 -3.74 -13.65 -26.86
CA LEU A 174 -5.19 -13.49 -26.86
C LEU A 174 -5.73 -13.52 -28.30
N PRO A 175 -6.84 -14.23 -28.50
CA PRO A 175 -7.48 -14.24 -29.81
C PRO A 175 -8.03 -12.85 -30.17
N GLN A 176 -7.93 -12.48 -31.44
CA GLN A 176 -8.49 -11.25 -31.98
C GLN A 176 -9.08 -11.51 -33.36
N PRO A 177 -10.27 -10.97 -33.69
CA PRO A 177 -11.12 -10.16 -32.83
C PRO A 177 -12.01 -10.98 -31.89
N VAL A 178 -12.28 -10.43 -30.68
CA VAL A 178 -13.30 -10.94 -29.76
C VAL A 178 -14.34 -9.82 -29.53
N ALA A 179 -15.54 -10.04 -30.01
CA ALA A 179 -16.57 -9.00 -30.06
C ALA A 179 -16.84 -8.37 -28.69
N ARG A 180 -16.86 -7.03 -28.65
CA ARG A 180 -17.23 -6.20 -27.50
C ARG A 180 -16.41 -6.47 -26.23
N THR A 181 -15.19 -6.98 -26.38
CA THR A 181 -14.34 -7.41 -25.27
C THR A 181 -13.15 -6.48 -25.11
N ILE A 182 -12.89 -6.09 -23.87
CA ILE A 182 -11.65 -5.43 -23.44
C ILE A 182 -10.90 -6.36 -22.49
N ALA A 183 -9.62 -6.57 -22.75
CA ALA A 183 -8.71 -7.24 -21.84
C ALA A 183 -8.09 -6.22 -20.85
N VAL A 184 -8.09 -6.57 -19.57
CA VAL A 184 -7.38 -5.88 -18.49
C VAL A 184 -6.29 -6.81 -17.99
N LEU A 185 -5.03 -6.46 -18.27
CA LEU A 185 -3.89 -7.31 -18.04
C LEU A 185 -2.98 -6.74 -16.94
N GLY A 186 -2.25 -7.63 -16.26
CA GLY A 186 -1.36 -7.23 -15.17
C GLY A 186 -2.10 -6.94 -13.87
N ALA A 187 -3.27 -7.56 -13.67
CA ALA A 187 -4.12 -7.33 -12.50
C ALA A 187 -3.39 -7.62 -11.17
N GLY A 188 -2.41 -8.55 -11.18
CA GLY A 188 -1.57 -8.87 -10.02
C GLY A 188 -2.38 -9.16 -8.76
N LEU A 189 -1.76 -8.96 -7.59
CA LEU A 189 -2.40 -9.19 -6.29
C LEU A 189 -3.33 -8.06 -5.83
N ASN A 190 -3.22 -6.87 -6.43
CA ASN A 190 -4.08 -5.73 -6.06
C ASN A 190 -5.34 -5.69 -6.91
N LEU A 191 -6.37 -6.39 -6.45
CA LEU A 191 -7.66 -6.51 -7.12
C LEU A 191 -8.75 -5.62 -6.52
N GLY A 192 -8.40 -4.66 -5.65
CA GLY A 192 -9.37 -3.77 -4.98
C GLY A 192 -10.26 -2.97 -5.95
N TRP A 193 -9.77 -2.66 -7.16
CA TRP A 193 -10.55 -1.99 -8.19
C TRP A 193 -11.73 -2.82 -8.72
N LEU A 194 -11.74 -4.14 -8.51
CA LEU A 194 -12.87 -5.01 -8.86
C LEU A 194 -14.13 -4.74 -8.03
N ALA A 195 -14.03 -3.94 -6.97
CA ALA A 195 -15.20 -3.42 -6.25
C ALA A 195 -15.98 -2.35 -7.02
N ALA A 196 -15.52 -1.93 -8.21
CA ALA A 196 -16.17 -0.91 -9.02
C ALA A 196 -17.61 -1.32 -9.40
N PRO A 197 -18.64 -0.49 -9.12
CA PRO A 197 -20.03 -0.85 -9.34
C PRO A 197 -20.36 -1.17 -10.80
N TRP A 198 -19.70 -0.52 -11.76
CA TRP A 198 -19.94 -0.72 -13.18
C TRP A 198 -19.56 -2.12 -13.69
N LEU A 199 -18.70 -2.86 -12.96
CA LEU A 199 -18.35 -4.24 -13.31
C LEU A 199 -19.49 -5.22 -13.06
N GLN A 200 -20.42 -4.93 -12.15
CA GLN A 200 -21.56 -5.79 -11.86
C GLN A 200 -22.49 -6.00 -13.08
N GLU A 201 -22.50 -5.06 -14.00
CA GLU A 201 -23.32 -5.09 -15.21
C GLU A 201 -22.59 -5.69 -16.42
N ARG A 202 -21.36 -6.17 -16.23
CA ARG A 202 -20.50 -6.68 -17.32
C ARG A 202 -20.43 -8.20 -17.29
N SER A 203 -20.20 -8.79 -18.45
CA SER A 203 -19.80 -10.18 -18.56
C SER A 203 -18.31 -10.28 -18.26
N LEU A 204 -17.95 -11.00 -17.21
CA LEU A 204 -16.60 -11.01 -16.67
C LEU A 204 -15.96 -12.39 -16.79
N ALA A 205 -14.73 -12.43 -17.25
CA ALA A 205 -13.93 -13.64 -17.27
C ALA A 205 -12.53 -13.36 -16.70
N TYR A 206 -11.92 -14.38 -16.10
CA TYR A 206 -10.56 -14.34 -15.57
C TYR A 206 -9.73 -15.48 -16.17
N TRP A 207 -8.52 -15.17 -16.57
CA TRP A 207 -7.53 -16.12 -17.03
C TRP A 207 -6.17 -15.81 -16.35
N GLY A 208 -5.64 -16.80 -15.66
CA GLY A 208 -4.37 -16.74 -14.95
C GLY A 208 -3.64 -18.07 -14.98
N ASP A 209 -2.49 -18.12 -14.34
CA ASP A 209 -1.68 -19.32 -14.22
C ASP A 209 -2.38 -20.38 -13.34
N LEU A 210 -2.19 -21.66 -13.66
CA LEU A 210 -2.71 -22.79 -12.87
C LEU A 210 -1.73 -23.16 -11.75
N ASP A 211 -1.42 -22.18 -10.90
CA ASP A 211 -0.59 -22.32 -9.72
C ASP A 211 -1.30 -21.80 -8.46
N THR A 212 -0.63 -21.83 -7.30
CA THR A 212 -1.27 -21.41 -6.04
C THR A 212 -1.57 -19.91 -6.02
N TRP A 213 -0.79 -19.06 -6.70
CA TRP A 213 -1.01 -17.63 -6.79
C TRP A 213 -2.17 -17.28 -7.72
N GLY A 214 -2.22 -17.87 -8.92
CA GLY A 214 -3.32 -17.65 -9.86
C GLY A 214 -4.68 -18.10 -9.30
N LEU A 215 -4.72 -19.25 -8.59
CA LEU A 215 -5.93 -19.69 -7.89
C LEU A 215 -6.32 -18.76 -6.75
N ARG A 216 -5.35 -18.22 -6.00
CA ARG A 216 -5.62 -17.24 -4.95
C ARG A 216 -6.16 -15.93 -5.53
N MET A 217 -5.59 -15.44 -6.63
CA MET A 217 -6.09 -14.24 -7.31
C MET A 217 -7.50 -14.44 -7.84
N LEU A 218 -7.79 -15.60 -8.44
CA LEU A 218 -9.15 -15.94 -8.86
C LEU A 218 -10.13 -15.94 -7.68
N ALA A 219 -9.75 -16.52 -6.53
CA ALA A 219 -10.58 -16.52 -5.32
C ALA A 219 -10.83 -15.08 -4.81
N THR A 220 -9.80 -14.24 -4.79
CA THR A 220 -9.91 -12.83 -4.43
C THR A 220 -10.80 -12.05 -5.41
N ALA A 221 -10.65 -12.28 -6.71
CA ALA A 221 -11.51 -11.67 -7.72
C ALA A 221 -12.98 -12.06 -7.56
N ARG A 222 -13.25 -13.32 -7.27
CA ARG A 222 -14.62 -13.82 -7.00
C ARG A 222 -15.22 -13.29 -5.71
N HIS A 223 -14.42 -12.91 -4.74
CA HIS A 223 -14.93 -12.24 -3.54
C HIS A 223 -15.59 -10.89 -3.90
N HIS A 224 -15.03 -10.15 -4.86
CA HIS A 224 -15.62 -8.91 -5.36
C HIS A 224 -16.72 -9.15 -6.41
N LEU A 225 -16.55 -10.17 -7.24
CA LEU A 225 -17.37 -10.46 -8.42
C LEU A 225 -17.75 -11.95 -8.45
N PRO A 226 -18.77 -12.38 -7.67
CA PRO A 226 -19.14 -13.79 -7.54
C PRO A 226 -19.50 -14.47 -8.88
N HIS A 227 -19.95 -13.71 -9.87
CA HIS A 227 -20.32 -14.18 -11.20
C HIS A 227 -19.16 -14.26 -12.19
N LEU A 228 -17.92 -14.02 -11.74
CA LEU A 228 -16.71 -14.05 -12.56
C LEU A 228 -16.44 -15.48 -13.07
N HIS A 229 -16.35 -15.60 -14.39
CA HIS A 229 -16.10 -16.89 -15.06
C HIS A 229 -14.59 -17.15 -15.17
N ALA A 230 -14.14 -18.30 -14.67
CA ALA A 230 -12.74 -18.71 -14.83
C ALA A 230 -12.56 -19.38 -16.20
N LEU A 231 -11.59 -18.92 -16.99
CA LEU A 231 -11.25 -19.49 -18.29
C LEU A 231 -10.02 -20.38 -18.16
N LEU A 232 -10.15 -21.65 -18.56
CA LEU A 232 -9.04 -22.63 -18.59
C LEU A 232 -8.37 -22.86 -17.22
N MET A 233 -9.03 -22.49 -16.12
CA MET A 233 -8.52 -22.65 -14.76
C MET A 233 -9.28 -23.77 -14.04
N ASP A 234 -9.33 -24.95 -14.65
CA ASP A 234 -10.01 -26.12 -14.14
C ASP A 234 -9.12 -27.37 -14.16
N ARG A 235 -9.61 -28.42 -13.49
CA ARG A 235 -8.89 -29.70 -13.40
C ARG A 235 -8.68 -30.35 -14.76
N ALA A 236 -9.60 -30.20 -15.70
CA ALA A 236 -9.49 -30.79 -17.03
C ALA A 236 -8.32 -30.15 -17.79
N THR A 237 -8.22 -28.82 -17.77
CA THR A 237 -7.11 -28.06 -18.35
C THR A 237 -5.77 -28.45 -17.71
N PHE A 238 -5.72 -28.52 -16.37
CA PHE A 238 -4.51 -28.96 -15.67
C PHE A 238 -4.09 -30.37 -16.09
N SER A 239 -5.02 -31.32 -16.09
CA SER A 239 -4.71 -32.71 -16.44
C SER A 239 -4.22 -32.86 -17.88
N ALA A 240 -4.78 -32.10 -18.81
CA ALA A 240 -4.37 -32.11 -20.21
C ALA A 240 -2.93 -31.56 -20.40
N HIS A 241 -2.49 -30.66 -19.53
CA HIS A 241 -1.21 -29.96 -19.67
C HIS A 241 -0.23 -30.26 -18.52
N GLN A 242 -0.50 -31.26 -17.67
CA GLN A 242 0.32 -31.60 -16.52
C GLN A 242 1.79 -31.88 -16.86
N HIS A 243 2.06 -32.38 -18.07
CA HIS A 243 3.43 -32.63 -18.56
C HIS A 243 4.26 -31.36 -18.74
N LEU A 244 3.64 -30.17 -18.75
CA LEU A 244 4.28 -28.85 -18.82
C LEU A 244 4.45 -28.22 -17.43
N ALA A 245 3.94 -28.86 -16.36
CA ALA A 245 4.00 -28.30 -15.02
C ALA A 245 5.45 -28.18 -14.54
N VAL A 246 5.76 -27.04 -13.94
CA VAL A 246 7.04 -26.75 -13.27
C VAL A 246 6.81 -26.59 -11.77
N ALA A 247 7.83 -26.88 -10.96
CA ALA A 247 7.73 -26.68 -9.52
C ALA A 247 7.59 -25.19 -9.21
N GLU A 248 6.60 -24.85 -8.43
CA GLU A 248 6.37 -23.48 -7.96
C GLU A 248 7.39 -23.16 -6.84
N PRO A 249 8.23 -22.12 -7.00
CA PRO A 249 9.31 -21.85 -6.05
C PRO A 249 8.82 -21.33 -4.69
N VAL A 250 7.67 -20.63 -4.67
CA VAL A 250 7.05 -20.09 -3.46
C VAL A 250 5.53 -20.19 -3.60
N HIS A 251 4.93 -21.01 -2.75
CA HIS A 251 3.47 -21.17 -2.73
C HIS A 251 2.77 -19.94 -2.13
N ALA A 252 1.60 -19.64 -2.64
CA ALA A 252 0.75 -18.64 -2.02
C ALA A 252 0.33 -19.10 -0.60
N PRO A 253 0.21 -18.19 0.38
CA PRO A 253 -0.37 -18.53 1.68
C PRO A 253 -1.76 -19.15 1.49
N GLU A 254 -2.11 -20.09 2.38
CA GLU A 254 -3.43 -20.75 2.31
C GLU A 254 -4.56 -19.71 2.19
N PRO A 255 -5.59 -19.98 1.36
CA PRO A 255 -6.72 -19.08 1.25
C PRO A 255 -7.41 -18.95 2.60
N ILE A 256 -7.82 -17.73 2.95
CA ILE A 256 -8.66 -17.48 4.14
C ILE A 256 -9.89 -18.38 3.98
N SER A 257 -10.08 -19.31 4.93
CA SER A 257 -11.16 -20.29 4.92
C SER A 257 -12.51 -19.58 4.76
N GLY A 258 -13.21 -19.82 3.66
CA GLY A 258 -14.52 -19.23 3.35
C GLY A 258 -14.86 -19.15 1.86
N ALA A 259 -13.95 -19.48 0.96
CA ALA A 259 -14.22 -19.51 -0.46
C ALA A 259 -14.28 -20.98 -0.93
N GLN A 260 -15.44 -21.60 -0.73
CA GLN A 260 -15.86 -22.80 -1.48
C GLN A 260 -16.86 -22.38 -2.55
#